data_06cfae6d5e034480fd01d9d1686060bb
#
_entry.id   06cfae6d5e034480fd01d9d1686060bb
#
_cell.length_a   1.000
_cell.length_b   1.000
_cell.length_c   1.000
_cell.angle_alpha   90.00
_cell.angle_beta   90.00
_cell.angle_gamma   90.00
#
_symmetry.space_group_name_H-M   'P 1'
#
loop_
_entity.id
_entity.type
_entity.pdbx_description
1 polymer ?
#
loop_
_entity_poly.entity_id
_entity_poly.type
_entity_poly.pdbx_seq_one_letter_code
_entity_poly.pdbx_strand_id
1 'polypeptide(L)'
;MAQTNPPREHFDHATVQYDWVTNLRGEKLRTFITRPNQGSGRVPVIFFVGWLSCDSMEYPDANTKDGFGVFLRRLIDESGYATVRVDKPGVGESQGDCAKADFQNEMAGWQSAFDSMAKYTFMDLDRVFVVGLSNGGGFSAAVPRDHPVRGFVSCGSWGRTWYEHMLELERRRLIEARKAPAEVNTQVKAFTQFYDLYLVRGMTPGQVLAGHPEWKAYWYDSPDGQYGRPAAFYQQLQALNLGEVWQSVRAPVLVIRGSADTIMSRADSEAIAQIVNQAHPGNARYLQIDGMTHGLTVNDQFYGDLIPTVLNWMKEQLAAK
;
A
#
# COMPACT_ATOMS: atom_id res chain seq x y z
N MET A 1 24.88 12.32 -25.76
CA MET A 1 23.99 13.06 -24.84
C MET A 1 24.45 12.72 -23.43
N ALA A 2 24.79 13.71 -22.62
CA ALA A 2 25.17 13.47 -21.23
C ALA A 2 23.94 12.87 -20.50
N GLN A 3 24.07 11.69 -19.90
CA GLN A 3 23.08 11.16 -18.99
C GLN A 3 23.01 12.14 -17.81
N THR A 4 21.99 12.98 -17.77
CA THR A 4 21.68 13.77 -16.58
C THR A 4 21.28 12.77 -15.50
N ASN A 5 22.05 12.70 -14.41
CA ASN A 5 21.64 11.91 -13.25
C ASN A 5 20.24 12.37 -12.83
N PRO A 6 19.32 11.43 -12.55
CA PRO A 6 18.00 11.80 -12.07
C PRO A 6 18.13 12.62 -10.77
N PRO A 7 17.23 13.58 -10.54
CA PRO A 7 17.21 14.33 -9.29
C PRO A 7 17.09 13.37 -8.10
N ARG A 8 17.85 13.66 -7.04
CA ARG A 8 17.88 12.84 -5.83
C ARG A 8 17.16 13.53 -4.67
N GLU A 9 16.61 12.73 -3.76
CA GLU A 9 16.02 13.26 -2.54
C GLU A 9 17.06 13.92 -1.64
N HIS A 10 16.62 14.97 -0.99
CA HIS A 10 17.36 15.63 0.07
C HIS A 10 16.46 15.85 1.27
N PHE A 11 16.98 15.62 2.47
CA PHE A 11 16.30 15.78 3.76
C PHE A 11 17.18 16.61 4.69
N ASP A 12 16.54 17.39 5.58
CA ASP A 12 17.26 18.23 6.54
C ASP A 12 17.85 17.38 7.68
N HIS A 13 17.13 16.34 8.08
CA HIS A 13 17.47 15.52 9.25
C HIS A 13 17.87 14.08 8.94
N ALA A 14 17.93 13.71 7.66
CA ALA A 14 18.31 12.36 7.25
C ALA A 14 19.19 12.35 6.00
N THR A 15 20.03 11.33 5.90
CA THR A 15 20.86 11.04 4.70
C THR A 15 20.26 9.85 3.97
N VAL A 16 20.17 9.94 2.63
CA VAL A 16 19.65 8.86 1.77
C VAL A 16 20.83 8.09 1.16
N GLN A 17 20.76 6.76 1.27
CA GLN A 17 21.58 5.81 0.55
C GLN A 17 20.73 5.07 -0.48
N TYR A 18 21.23 4.95 -1.70
CA TYR A 18 20.59 4.25 -2.81
C TYR A 18 21.24 2.88 -2.97
N ASP A 19 20.43 1.81 -2.92
CA ASP A 19 20.90 0.43 -3.05
C ASP A 19 19.96 -0.38 -3.97
N TRP A 20 20.15 -1.68 -4.05
CA TRP A 20 19.43 -2.58 -4.91
C TRP A 20 19.04 -3.86 -4.18
N VAL A 21 17.85 -4.35 -4.51
CA VAL A 21 17.42 -5.71 -4.19
C VAL A 21 16.98 -6.41 -5.48
N THR A 22 16.76 -7.71 -5.40
CA THR A 22 16.38 -8.50 -6.58
C THR A 22 15.07 -9.23 -6.28
N ASN A 23 14.13 -9.20 -7.23
CA ASN A 23 12.87 -9.92 -7.14
C ASN A 23 12.98 -11.35 -7.72
N LEU A 24 11.85 -12.08 -7.82
CA LEU A 24 11.81 -13.46 -8.32
C LEU A 24 12.26 -13.61 -9.76
N ARG A 25 12.14 -12.57 -10.59
CA ARG A 25 12.56 -12.58 -12.01
C ARG A 25 14.02 -12.18 -12.20
N GLY A 26 14.75 -11.93 -11.12
CA GLY A 26 16.13 -11.45 -11.17
C GLY A 26 16.27 -9.97 -11.53
N GLU A 27 15.17 -9.22 -11.56
CA GLU A 27 15.16 -7.79 -11.84
C GLU A 27 15.69 -7.02 -10.63
N LYS A 28 16.62 -6.09 -10.86
CA LYS A 28 17.13 -5.20 -9.81
C LYS A 28 16.14 -4.08 -9.55
N LEU A 29 15.72 -3.95 -8.29
CA LEU A 29 14.80 -2.92 -7.84
C LEU A 29 15.55 -1.89 -7.01
N ARG A 30 15.30 -0.62 -7.27
CA ARG A 30 15.90 0.49 -6.55
C ARG A 30 15.33 0.56 -5.14
N THR A 31 16.20 0.61 -4.14
CA THR A 31 15.86 0.85 -2.75
C THR A 31 16.39 2.19 -2.26
N PHE A 32 15.63 2.82 -1.38
CA PHE A 32 15.95 4.10 -0.74
C PHE A 32 16.06 3.86 0.75
N ILE A 33 17.28 3.94 1.27
CA ILE A 33 17.59 3.69 2.67
C ILE A 33 17.93 5.02 3.31
N THR A 34 17.17 5.45 4.32
CA THR A 34 17.51 6.67 5.02
C THR A 34 18.05 6.38 6.41
N ARG A 35 19.01 7.19 6.82
CA ARG A 35 19.58 7.20 8.15
C ARG A 35 19.42 8.59 8.77
N PRO A 36 18.90 8.73 10.00
CA PRO A 36 18.88 10.01 10.70
C PRO A 36 20.30 10.57 10.86
N ASN A 37 20.44 11.89 10.69
CA ASN A 37 21.74 12.57 10.85
C ASN A 37 22.18 12.65 12.31
N GLN A 38 21.24 12.51 13.25
CA GLN A 38 21.50 12.57 14.69
C GLN A 38 21.42 11.18 15.34
N GLY A 39 22.20 10.97 16.38
CA GLY A 39 22.23 9.75 17.17
C GLY A 39 23.42 8.84 16.82
N SER A 40 24.01 8.24 17.87
CA SER A 40 25.03 7.19 17.76
C SER A 40 24.40 5.88 18.19
N GLY A 41 24.36 4.88 17.31
CA GLY A 41 23.82 3.57 17.63
C GLY A 41 22.72 3.12 16.67
N ARG A 42 22.02 2.05 17.06
CA ARG A 42 20.91 1.51 16.29
C ARG A 42 19.64 2.31 16.54
N VAL A 43 18.92 2.63 15.48
CA VAL A 43 17.67 3.38 15.51
C VAL A 43 16.51 2.50 15.06
N PRO A 44 15.27 2.77 15.54
CA PRO A 44 14.08 2.10 15.01
C PRO A 44 13.96 2.28 13.50
N VAL A 45 13.21 1.41 12.85
CA VAL A 45 13.06 1.40 11.38
C VAL A 45 11.60 1.54 11.00
N ILE A 46 11.32 2.32 9.96
CA ILE A 46 10.05 2.33 9.24
C ILE A 46 10.27 1.68 7.87
N PHE A 47 9.60 0.59 7.62
CA PHE A 47 9.53 -0.04 6.31
C PHE A 47 8.22 0.37 5.63
N PHE A 48 8.31 0.98 4.44
CA PHE A 48 7.14 1.42 3.70
C PHE A 48 6.72 0.40 2.64
N VAL A 49 5.41 0.13 2.57
CA VAL A 49 4.77 -0.65 1.51
C VAL A 49 3.84 0.28 0.74
N GLY A 50 4.13 0.47 -0.54
CA GLY A 50 3.49 1.51 -1.35
C GLY A 50 2.12 1.10 -1.91
N TRP A 51 1.57 1.99 -2.69
CA TRP A 51 0.25 1.95 -3.31
C TRP A 51 0.23 1.18 -4.64
N LEU A 52 -0.93 1.15 -5.33
CA LEU A 52 -1.15 0.34 -6.52
C LEU A 52 -0.45 0.86 -7.77
N SER A 53 -0.49 2.18 -8.01
CA SER A 53 0.04 2.80 -9.23
C SER A 53 1.55 2.59 -9.41
N CYS A 54 2.01 2.74 -10.65
CA CYS A 54 3.41 2.58 -11.04
C CYS A 54 4.24 3.84 -10.80
N ASP A 55 4.01 4.52 -9.68
CA ASP A 55 4.76 5.70 -9.28
C ASP A 55 5.93 5.31 -8.36
N SER A 56 6.99 6.10 -8.41
CA SER A 56 8.15 5.93 -7.53
C SER A 56 7.83 6.30 -6.09
N MET A 57 8.50 5.64 -5.16
CA MET A 57 8.54 6.02 -3.75
C MET A 57 9.68 7.03 -3.45
N GLU A 58 10.38 7.51 -4.47
CA GLU A 58 11.33 8.61 -4.41
C GLU A 58 10.61 9.92 -4.70
N TYR A 59 10.75 10.91 -3.82
CA TYR A 59 10.16 12.24 -3.96
C TYR A 59 11.26 13.33 -3.90
N PRO A 60 11.98 13.58 -5.01
CA PRO A 60 13.06 14.57 -5.06
C PRO A 60 12.58 16.00 -4.82
N ASP A 61 11.35 16.31 -5.22
CA ASP A 61 10.75 17.63 -4.96
C ASP A 61 10.33 17.78 -3.49
N ALA A 62 11.04 18.62 -2.76
CA ALA A 62 10.73 18.94 -1.38
C ALA A 62 9.38 19.67 -1.20
N ASN A 63 8.87 20.28 -2.27
CA ASN A 63 7.61 21.04 -2.29
C ASN A 63 6.46 20.23 -2.91
N THR A 64 6.61 18.91 -3.02
CA THR A 64 5.56 18.05 -3.55
C THR A 64 4.21 18.35 -2.91
N LYS A 65 3.14 18.33 -3.72
CA LYS A 65 1.75 18.46 -3.25
C LYS A 65 1.03 17.12 -3.17
N ASP A 66 1.67 16.05 -3.64
CA ASP A 66 1.16 14.70 -3.47
C ASP A 66 1.14 14.32 -1.97
N GLY A 67 -0.03 13.99 -1.44
CA GLY A 67 -0.18 13.73 -0.03
C GLY A 67 0.61 12.51 0.46
N PHE A 68 0.78 11.47 -0.37
CA PHE A 68 1.66 10.34 -0.04
C PHE A 68 3.12 10.77 -0.02
N GLY A 69 3.53 11.60 -0.97
CA GLY A 69 4.88 12.17 -1.01
C GLY A 69 5.17 13.05 0.20
N VAL A 70 4.24 13.93 0.58
CA VAL A 70 4.36 14.75 1.80
C VAL A 70 4.45 13.84 3.04
N PHE A 71 3.58 12.83 3.14
CA PHE A 71 3.57 11.89 4.26
C PHE A 71 4.91 11.15 4.41
N LEU A 72 5.42 10.58 3.31
CA LEU A 72 6.71 9.89 3.29
C LEU A 72 7.85 10.82 3.70
N ARG A 73 7.96 11.98 3.04
CA ARG A 73 9.03 12.94 3.31
C ARG A 73 9.03 13.43 4.76
N ARG A 74 7.86 13.78 5.29
CA ARG A 74 7.74 14.23 6.68
C ARG A 74 8.04 13.13 7.69
N LEU A 75 7.56 11.88 7.48
CA LEU A 75 7.92 10.78 8.37
C LEU A 75 9.43 10.50 8.35
N ILE A 76 10.07 10.58 7.19
CA ILE A 76 11.52 10.42 7.06
C ILE A 76 12.24 11.49 7.89
N ASP A 77 11.87 12.74 7.70
CA ASP A 77 12.60 13.88 8.27
C ASP A 77 12.31 14.09 9.76
N GLU A 78 11.05 13.83 10.21
CA GLU A 78 10.59 14.14 11.55
C GLU A 78 10.67 12.96 12.55
N SER A 79 10.79 11.69 12.06
CA SER A 79 10.74 10.52 12.94
C SER A 79 11.99 10.32 13.79
N GLY A 80 13.15 10.64 13.25
CA GLY A 80 14.44 10.20 13.81
C GLY A 80 14.68 8.70 13.67
N TYR A 81 13.93 7.99 12.80
CA TYR A 81 14.07 6.57 12.53
C TYR A 81 14.76 6.34 11.17
N ALA A 82 15.40 5.19 11.01
CA ALA A 82 15.79 4.75 9.68
C ALA A 82 14.55 4.40 8.85
N THR A 83 14.63 4.56 7.53
CA THR A 83 13.51 4.16 6.67
C THR A 83 13.99 3.31 5.50
N VAL A 84 13.12 2.44 5.01
CA VAL A 84 13.35 1.61 3.84
C VAL A 84 12.15 1.70 2.91
N ARG A 85 12.44 2.02 1.65
CA ARG A 85 11.46 2.05 0.55
C ARG A 85 12.06 1.31 -0.64
N VAL A 86 11.22 0.77 -1.51
CA VAL A 86 11.63 0.11 -2.75
C VAL A 86 10.68 0.46 -3.88
N ASP A 87 11.23 0.81 -5.03
CA ASP A 87 10.45 0.99 -6.25
C ASP A 87 10.10 -0.36 -6.87
N LYS A 88 8.88 -0.43 -7.40
CA LYS A 88 8.35 -1.59 -8.09
C LYS A 88 9.15 -1.89 -9.38
N PRO A 89 9.00 -3.10 -9.96
CA PRO A 89 9.55 -3.39 -11.28
C PRO A 89 9.15 -2.33 -12.31
N GLY A 90 10.13 -1.82 -13.07
CA GLY A 90 9.93 -0.82 -14.12
C GLY A 90 9.60 0.59 -13.64
N VAL A 91 9.72 0.88 -12.35
CA VAL A 91 9.49 2.21 -11.77
C VAL A 91 10.82 2.86 -11.43
N GLY A 92 10.95 4.15 -11.72
CA GLY A 92 12.19 4.90 -11.48
C GLY A 92 13.40 4.26 -12.14
N GLU A 93 14.41 3.90 -11.35
CA GLU A 93 15.61 3.20 -11.84
C GLU A 93 15.49 1.67 -11.77
N SER A 94 14.36 1.13 -11.25
CA SER A 94 14.13 -0.32 -11.17
C SER A 94 14.02 -0.96 -12.56
N GLN A 95 14.61 -2.14 -12.71
CA GLN A 95 14.46 -2.95 -13.91
C GLN A 95 13.05 -3.56 -14.00
N GLY A 96 12.68 -4.01 -15.20
CA GLY A 96 11.39 -4.65 -15.44
C GLY A 96 10.36 -3.71 -16.08
N ASP A 97 9.10 -4.07 -15.94
CA ASP A 97 7.96 -3.33 -16.49
C ASP A 97 6.78 -3.45 -15.52
N CYS A 98 6.40 -2.35 -14.92
CA CYS A 98 5.31 -2.32 -13.92
C CYS A 98 3.97 -2.81 -14.51
N ALA A 99 3.70 -2.50 -15.77
CA ALA A 99 2.49 -2.95 -16.45
C ALA A 99 2.44 -4.48 -16.72
N LYS A 100 3.57 -5.17 -16.56
CA LYS A 100 3.70 -6.62 -16.73
C LYS A 100 4.07 -7.36 -15.44
N ALA A 101 4.34 -6.63 -14.36
CA ALA A 101 4.65 -7.23 -13.07
C ALA A 101 3.39 -7.80 -12.43
N ASP A 102 3.41 -9.09 -12.11
CA ASP A 102 2.36 -9.74 -11.32
C ASP A 102 2.57 -9.50 -9.82
N PHE A 103 1.55 -9.83 -9.01
CA PHE A 103 1.56 -9.54 -7.58
C PHE A 103 2.65 -10.31 -6.83
N GLN A 104 2.91 -11.57 -7.17
CA GLN A 104 3.94 -12.37 -6.49
C GLN A 104 5.33 -11.81 -6.74
N ASN A 105 5.60 -11.33 -7.96
CA ASN A 105 6.88 -10.73 -8.28
C ASN A 105 7.07 -9.38 -7.56
N GLU A 106 6.01 -8.59 -7.44
CA GLU A 106 6.04 -7.33 -6.68
C GLU A 106 6.21 -7.60 -5.17
N MET A 107 5.46 -8.55 -4.61
CA MET A 107 5.59 -8.97 -3.21
C MET A 107 7.01 -9.43 -2.89
N ALA A 108 7.63 -10.22 -3.75
CA ALA A 108 9.01 -10.64 -3.56
C ALA A 108 10.00 -9.48 -3.56
N GLY A 109 9.74 -8.42 -4.31
CA GLY A 109 10.51 -7.17 -4.23
C GLY A 109 10.42 -6.50 -2.86
N TRP A 110 9.20 -6.38 -2.30
CA TRP A 110 8.99 -5.87 -0.94
C TRP A 110 9.71 -6.74 0.12
N GLN A 111 9.58 -8.06 0.01
CA GLN A 111 10.20 -9.01 0.94
C GLN A 111 11.73 -8.96 0.85
N SER A 112 12.30 -8.91 -0.37
CA SER A 112 13.76 -8.77 -0.55
C SER A 112 14.29 -7.45 0.01
N ALA A 113 13.52 -6.36 -0.12
CA ALA A 113 13.89 -5.08 0.49
C ALA A 113 13.82 -5.15 2.02
N PHE A 114 12.81 -5.83 2.58
CA PHE A 114 12.70 -6.06 4.02
C PHE A 114 13.89 -6.85 4.55
N ASP A 115 14.22 -7.98 3.94
CA ASP A 115 15.36 -8.83 4.33
C ASP A 115 16.70 -8.07 4.22
N SER A 116 16.82 -7.14 3.26
CA SER A 116 18.02 -6.35 3.05
C SER A 116 18.37 -5.44 4.22
N MET A 117 17.42 -5.13 5.11
CA MET A 117 17.65 -4.30 6.30
C MET A 117 18.79 -4.85 7.18
N ALA A 118 18.98 -6.17 7.20
CA ALA A 118 20.05 -6.81 7.96
C ALA A 118 21.47 -6.39 7.54
N LYS A 119 21.64 -5.80 6.35
CA LYS A 119 22.92 -5.26 5.86
C LYS A 119 23.31 -3.96 6.57
N TYR A 120 22.36 -3.24 7.18
CA TYR A 120 22.57 -1.90 7.70
C TYR A 120 22.71 -1.92 9.23
N THR A 121 23.94 -1.85 9.72
CA THR A 121 24.28 -2.00 11.14
C THR A 121 23.67 -0.93 12.05
N PHE A 122 23.23 0.20 11.49
CA PHE A 122 22.55 1.28 12.21
C PHE A 122 21.04 1.02 12.43
N MET A 123 20.47 0.00 11.80
CA MET A 123 19.06 -0.37 11.97
C MET A 123 18.88 -1.28 13.18
N ASP A 124 17.87 -1.02 13.97
CA ASP A 124 17.42 -1.90 15.06
C ASP A 124 16.27 -2.77 14.57
N LEU A 125 16.59 -4.02 14.24
CA LEU A 125 15.61 -4.95 13.67
C LEU A 125 14.59 -5.48 14.69
N ASP A 126 14.80 -5.25 15.99
CA ASP A 126 13.81 -5.54 17.03
C ASP A 126 12.77 -4.40 17.15
N ARG A 127 13.00 -3.27 16.49
CA ARG A 127 12.16 -2.08 16.52
C ARG A 127 11.73 -1.64 15.12
N VAL A 128 11.18 -2.57 14.33
CA VAL A 128 10.69 -2.31 12.97
C VAL A 128 9.21 -2.04 12.99
N PHE A 129 8.78 -0.96 12.34
CA PHE A 129 7.38 -0.66 12.01
C PHE A 129 7.18 -0.82 10.52
N VAL A 130 6.05 -1.42 10.12
CA VAL A 130 5.65 -1.49 8.71
C VAL A 130 4.52 -0.50 8.49
N VAL A 131 4.71 0.42 7.54
CA VAL A 131 3.72 1.43 7.15
C VAL A 131 3.25 1.12 5.75
N GLY A 132 2.02 0.66 5.63
CA GLY A 132 1.37 0.37 4.35
C GLY A 132 0.41 1.47 3.95
N LEU A 133 0.49 1.90 2.69
CA LEU A 133 -0.33 2.97 2.12
C LEU A 133 -1.22 2.44 1.01
N SER A 134 -2.51 2.81 1.04
CA SER A 134 -3.48 2.41 0.02
C SER A 134 -3.51 0.88 -0.17
N ASN A 135 -3.36 0.39 -1.39
CA ASN A 135 -3.33 -1.04 -1.69
C ASN A 135 -2.27 -1.80 -0.85
N GLY A 136 -1.08 -1.22 -0.71
CA GLY A 136 0.01 -1.81 0.08
C GLY A 136 -0.34 -2.02 1.55
N GLY A 137 -1.17 -1.15 2.12
CA GLY A 137 -1.63 -1.31 3.50
C GLY A 137 -2.48 -2.57 3.72
N GLY A 138 -3.17 -3.05 2.69
CA GLY A 138 -3.97 -4.28 2.78
C GLY A 138 -3.12 -5.51 2.98
N PHE A 139 -2.02 -5.64 2.25
CA PHE A 139 -1.14 -6.82 2.30
C PHE A 139 0.19 -6.59 3.05
N SER A 140 0.39 -5.42 3.66
CA SER A 140 1.65 -5.06 4.34
C SER A 140 2.08 -6.09 5.39
N ALA A 141 1.13 -6.74 6.06
CA ALA A 141 1.40 -7.76 7.05
C ALA A 141 2.04 -9.05 6.49
N ALA A 142 1.92 -9.30 5.17
CA ALA A 142 2.57 -10.43 4.49
C ALA A 142 4.04 -10.16 4.13
N VAL A 143 4.50 -8.90 4.21
CA VAL A 143 5.86 -8.53 3.80
C VAL A 143 6.92 -9.04 4.77
N PRO A 144 6.80 -8.89 6.09
CA PRO A 144 7.82 -9.38 7.04
C PRO A 144 7.95 -10.89 7.09
N ARG A 145 6.97 -11.65 6.61
CA ARG A 145 6.91 -13.11 6.79
C ARG A 145 7.02 -13.49 8.26
N ASP A 146 8.01 -14.29 8.63
CA ASP A 146 8.25 -14.77 10.00
C ASP A 146 9.08 -13.80 10.86
N HIS A 147 9.51 -12.65 10.30
CA HIS A 147 10.28 -11.67 11.06
C HIS A 147 9.35 -10.87 11.99
N PRO A 148 9.68 -10.78 13.28
CA PRO A 148 8.91 -9.99 14.21
C PRO A 148 8.99 -8.50 13.86
N VAL A 149 7.87 -7.80 14.01
CA VAL A 149 7.80 -6.34 13.88
C VAL A 149 7.18 -5.72 15.12
N ARG A 150 7.48 -4.46 15.38
CA ARG A 150 6.99 -3.73 16.55
C ARG A 150 5.57 -3.22 16.38
N GLY A 151 5.13 -3.04 15.15
CA GLY A 151 3.77 -2.64 14.84
C GLY A 151 3.53 -2.37 13.36
N PHE A 152 2.24 -2.31 12.99
CA PHE A 152 1.79 -2.00 11.64
C PHE A 152 0.97 -0.71 11.64
N VAL A 153 1.19 0.16 10.66
CA VAL A 153 0.30 1.27 10.31
C VAL A 153 -0.27 1.00 8.93
N SER A 154 -1.59 0.88 8.83
CA SER A 154 -2.31 0.66 7.57
C SER A 154 -3.17 1.88 7.29
N CYS A 155 -2.82 2.65 6.25
CA CYS A 155 -3.45 3.94 5.96
C CYS A 155 -4.19 3.92 4.62
N GLY A 156 -5.51 4.23 4.64
CA GLY A 156 -6.36 4.24 3.46
C GLY A 156 -6.40 2.86 2.78
N SER A 157 -6.63 1.79 3.52
CA SER A 157 -6.38 0.42 3.09
C SER A 157 -7.63 -0.47 3.18
N TRP A 158 -7.47 -1.73 2.82
CA TRP A 158 -8.53 -2.72 2.73
C TRP A 158 -8.08 -4.05 3.37
N GLY A 159 -9.03 -4.77 4.02
CA GLY A 159 -8.78 -6.03 4.73
C GLY A 159 -9.69 -7.17 4.28
N ARG A 160 -10.43 -6.99 3.17
CA ARG A 160 -11.31 -7.99 2.56
C ARG A 160 -10.66 -8.56 1.31
N THR A 161 -11.33 -9.44 0.57
CA THR A 161 -10.84 -9.89 -0.73
C THR A 161 -10.89 -8.76 -1.76
N TRP A 162 -10.03 -8.81 -2.79
CA TRP A 162 -10.09 -7.83 -3.88
C TRP A 162 -11.45 -7.83 -4.59
N TYR A 163 -12.05 -9.00 -4.72
CA TYR A 163 -13.39 -9.17 -5.27
C TYR A 163 -14.46 -8.37 -4.48
N GLU A 164 -14.49 -8.51 -3.15
CA GLU A 164 -15.43 -7.80 -2.29
C GLU A 164 -15.20 -6.28 -2.33
N HIS A 165 -13.94 -5.86 -2.28
CA HIS A 165 -13.57 -4.45 -2.41
C HIS A 165 -14.08 -3.86 -3.72
N MET A 166 -13.84 -4.53 -4.85
CA MET A 166 -14.27 -4.04 -6.16
C MET A 166 -15.80 -3.98 -6.30
N LEU A 167 -16.53 -4.98 -5.82
CA LEU A 167 -18.00 -4.93 -5.87
C LEU A 167 -18.57 -3.77 -5.04
N GLU A 168 -18.01 -3.51 -3.88
CA GLU A 168 -18.42 -2.40 -3.02
C GLU A 168 -18.07 -1.06 -3.67
N LEU A 169 -16.88 -0.92 -4.23
CA LEU A 169 -16.44 0.27 -4.94
C LEU A 169 -17.36 0.59 -6.13
N GLU A 170 -17.66 -0.39 -6.98
CA GLU A 170 -18.53 -0.21 -8.12
C GLU A 170 -19.96 0.18 -7.70
N ARG A 171 -20.49 -0.48 -6.68
CA ARG A 171 -21.80 -0.14 -6.13
C ARG A 171 -21.85 1.32 -5.64
N ARG A 172 -20.83 1.75 -4.89
CA ARG A 172 -20.74 3.10 -4.34
C ARG A 172 -20.63 4.14 -5.46
N ARG A 173 -19.79 3.90 -6.47
CA ARG A 173 -19.66 4.78 -7.65
C ARG A 173 -20.98 4.98 -8.38
N LEU A 174 -21.78 3.92 -8.55
CA LEU A 174 -23.09 4.02 -9.18
C LEU A 174 -24.08 4.84 -8.35
N ILE A 175 -24.05 4.69 -7.02
CA ILE A 175 -24.89 5.48 -6.10
C ILE A 175 -24.46 6.96 -6.12
N GLU A 176 -23.18 7.25 -6.07
CA GLU A 176 -22.61 8.60 -6.17
C GLU A 176 -22.96 9.25 -7.51
N ALA A 177 -22.96 8.47 -8.60
CA ALA A 177 -23.42 8.90 -9.92
C ALA A 177 -24.96 9.05 -10.02
N ARG A 178 -25.69 8.90 -8.89
CA ARG A 178 -27.17 9.04 -8.81
C ARG A 178 -27.93 8.11 -9.76
N LYS A 179 -27.41 6.93 -10.03
CA LYS A 179 -28.09 5.91 -10.82
C LYS A 179 -29.34 5.42 -10.12
N ALA A 180 -30.39 5.10 -10.88
CA ALA A 180 -31.63 4.55 -10.32
C ALA A 180 -31.36 3.19 -9.62
N PRO A 181 -32.03 2.84 -8.52
CA PRO A 181 -31.81 1.61 -7.79
C PRO A 181 -31.86 0.34 -8.64
N ALA A 182 -32.78 0.28 -9.61
CA ALA A 182 -32.88 -0.83 -10.55
C ALA A 182 -31.64 -0.95 -11.45
N GLU A 183 -31.10 0.17 -11.92
CA GLU A 183 -29.86 0.23 -12.73
C GLU A 183 -28.65 -0.20 -11.89
N VAL A 184 -28.53 0.32 -10.66
CA VAL A 184 -27.48 -0.09 -9.70
C VAL A 184 -27.50 -1.61 -9.51
N ASN A 185 -28.67 -2.19 -9.23
CA ASN A 185 -28.79 -3.64 -9.01
C ASN A 185 -28.41 -4.44 -10.28
N THR A 186 -28.82 -3.98 -11.47
CA THR A 186 -28.47 -4.64 -12.74
C THR A 186 -26.97 -4.62 -12.98
N GLN A 187 -26.30 -3.47 -12.78
CA GLN A 187 -24.87 -3.36 -13.01
C GLN A 187 -24.05 -4.10 -11.96
N VAL A 188 -24.41 -4.03 -10.66
CA VAL A 188 -23.74 -4.80 -9.61
C VAL A 188 -23.84 -6.31 -9.86
N LYS A 189 -25.00 -6.80 -10.37
CA LYS A 189 -25.14 -8.20 -10.78
C LYS A 189 -24.19 -8.57 -11.94
N ALA A 190 -24.03 -7.69 -12.92
CA ALA A 190 -23.09 -7.89 -14.02
C ALA A 190 -21.62 -7.89 -13.49
N PHE A 191 -21.25 -6.95 -12.62
CA PHE A 191 -19.94 -6.91 -11.99
C PHE A 191 -19.66 -8.17 -11.14
N THR A 192 -20.66 -8.68 -10.41
CA THR A 192 -20.51 -9.94 -9.65
C THR A 192 -20.08 -11.10 -10.56
N GLN A 193 -20.73 -11.25 -11.71
CA GLN A 193 -20.40 -12.31 -12.67
C GLN A 193 -19.06 -12.02 -13.39
N PHE A 194 -18.82 -10.75 -13.75
CA PHE A 194 -17.57 -10.35 -14.38
C PHE A 194 -16.36 -10.64 -13.50
N TYR A 195 -16.39 -10.21 -12.24
CA TYR A 195 -15.28 -10.41 -11.32
C TYR A 195 -15.12 -11.88 -10.87
N ASP A 196 -16.20 -12.68 -10.84
CA ASP A 196 -16.07 -14.14 -10.65
C ASP A 196 -15.24 -14.76 -11.79
N LEU A 197 -15.60 -14.48 -13.04
CA LEU A 197 -14.87 -14.97 -14.21
C LEU A 197 -13.43 -14.45 -14.24
N TYR A 198 -13.24 -13.18 -13.97
CA TYR A 198 -11.94 -12.51 -14.02
C TYR A 198 -11.02 -12.92 -12.87
N LEU A 199 -11.44 -12.70 -11.61
CA LEU A 199 -10.56 -12.82 -10.45
C LEU A 199 -10.46 -14.24 -9.92
N VAL A 200 -11.57 -15.02 -9.99
CA VAL A 200 -11.65 -16.35 -9.39
C VAL A 200 -11.36 -17.45 -10.44
N ARG A 201 -11.92 -17.30 -11.64
CA ARG A 201 -11.74 -18.31 -12.71
C ARG A 201 -10.56 -18.03 -13.64
N GLY A 202 -9.83 -16.93 -13.43
CA GLY A 202 -8.55 -16.65 -14.10
C GLY A 202 -8.67 -16.17 -15.56
N MET A 203 -9.85 -15.73 -16.01
CA MET A 203 -10.00 -15.11 -17.33
C MET A 203 -9.43 -13.68 -17.33
N THR A 204 -8.91 -13.22 -18.48
CA THR A 204 -8.63 -11.79 -18.62
C THR A 204 -9.94 -11.00 -18.81
N PRO A 205 -9.99 -9.68 -18.50
CA PRO A 205 -11.16 -8.86 -18.82
C PRO A 205 -11.60 -8.99 -20.29
N GLY A 206 -10.65 -9.02 -21.22
CA GLY A 206 -10.93 -9.18 -22.65
C GLY A 206 -11.59 -10.51 -22.99
N GLN A 207 -11.18 -11.62 -22.35
CA GLN A 207 -11.82 -12.93 -22.52
C GLN A 207 -13.25 -12.92 -21.96
N VAL A 208 -13.46 -12.29 -20.80
CA VAL A 208 -14.81 -12.15 -20.22
C VAL A 208 -15.71 -11.36 -21.18
N LEU A 209 -15.22 -10.22 -21.71
CA LEU A 209 -15.98 -9.36 -22.63
C LEU A 209 -16.21 -9.98 -24.02
N ALA A 210 -15.37 -10.91 -24.43
CA ALA A 210 -15.60 -11.69 -25.66
C ALA A 210 -16.80 -12.65 -25.49
N GLY A 211 -16.96 -13.24 -24.31
CA GLY A 211 -18.09 -14.10 -23.95
C GLY A 211 -19.37 -13.33 -23.58
N HIS A 212 -19.22 -12.09 -23.11
CA HIS A 212 -20.28 -11.25 -22.58
C HIS A 212 -20.20 -9.81 -23.15
N PRO A 213 -20.44 -9.63 -24.46
CA PRO A 213 -20.28 -8.33 -25.11
C PRO A 213 -21.21 -7.24 -24.56
N GLU A 214 -22.31 -7.63 -23.92
CA GLU A 214 -23.26 -6.72 -23.24
C GLU A 214 -22.63 -5.99 -22.04
N TRP A 215 -21.55 -6.51 -21.47
CA TRP A 215 -20.86 -5.88 -20.33
C TRP A 215 -19.78 -4.88 -20.73
N LYS A 216 -19.49 -4.71 -22.03
CA LYS A 216 -18.53 -3.72 -22.53
C LYS A 216 -18.87 -2.30 -22.10
N ALA A 217 -20.15 -1.99 -21.92
CA ALA A 217 -20.59 -0.69 -21.45
C ALA A 217 -20.23 -0.38 -19.99
N TYR A 218 -19.89 -1.40 -19.21
CA TYR A 218 -19.58 -1.28 -17.78
C TYR A 218 -18.07 -1.35 -17.50
N TRP A 219 -17.30 -2.01 -18.38
CA TRP A 219 -15.86 -2.09 -18.22
C TRP A 219 -15.16 -0.88 -18.83
N TYR A 220 -14.38 -0.19 -18.01
CA TYR A 220 -13.74 1.09 -18.35
C TYR A 220 -12.20 1.00 -18.35
N ASP A 221 -11.63 -0.22 -18.28
CA ASP A 221 -10.17 -0.43 -18.18
C ASP A 221 -9.67 -1.33 -19.33
N SER A 222 -8.40 -1.74 -19.27
CA SER A 222 -7.73 -2.56 -20.28
C SER A 222 -8.38 -3.95 -20.43
N PRO A 223 -8.37 -4.54 -21.64
CA PRO A 223 -8.73 -5.95 -21.83
C PRO A 223 -7.72 -6.92 -21.20
N ASP A 224 -6.50 -6.48 -20.91
CA ASP A 224 -5.42 -7.32 -20.39
C ASP A 224 -5.28 -7.24 -18.85
N GLY A 225 -5.97 -6.33 -18.21
CA GLY A 225 -5.89 -6.12 -16.78
C GLY A 225 -6.70 -4.94 -16.27
N GLN A 226 -6.26 -4.34 -15.17
CA GLN A 226 -6.96 -3.24 -14.50
C GLN A 226 -5.95 -2.25 -13.90
N TYR A 227 -6.29 -0.96 -13.88
CA TYR A 227 -5.45 0.10 -13.29
C TYR A 227 -3.97 0.03 -13.71
N GLY A 228 -3.72 -0.25 -14.99
CA GLY A 228 -2.37 -0.36 -15.53
C GLY A 228 -1.57 -1.59 -15.11
N ARG A 229 -2.21 -2.57 -14.47
CA ARG A 229 -1.60 -3.84 -14.02
C ARG A 229 -2.20 -5.02 -14.77
N PRO A 230 -1.44 -6.11 -15.02
CA PRO A 230 -1.94 -7.28 -15.76
C PRO A 230 -3.00 -8.05 -14.94
N ALA A 231 -3.84 -8.81 -15.63
CA ALA A 231 -4.85 -9.65 -14.99
C ALA A 231 -4.29 -10.57 -13.90
N ALA A 232 -3.11 -11.16 -14.14
CA ALA A 232 -2.43 -12.03 -13.19
C ALA A 232 -2.14 -11.34 -11.84
N PHE A 233 -1.89 -10.02 -11.83
CA PHE A 233 -1.69 -9.27 -10.60
C PHE A 233 -2.90 -9.39 -9.68
N TYR A 234 -4.09 -9.12 -10.19
CA TYR A 234 -5.31 -9.12 -9.38
C TYR A 234 -5.81 -10.53 -9.05
N GLN A 235 -5.59 -11.50 -9.94
CA GLN A 235 -5.91 -12.91 -9.70
C GLN A 235 -5.06 -13.46 -8.54
N GLN A 236 -3.76 -13.14 -8.50
CA GLN A 236 -2.87 -13.53 -7.41
C GLN A 236 -3.19 -12.78 -6.12
N LEU A 237 -3.52 -11.49 -6.22
CA LEU A 237 -3.94 -10.67 -5.07
C LEU A 237 -5.26 -11.20 -4.48
N GLN A 238 -6.21 -11.59 -5.34
CA GLN A 238 -7.47 -12.22 -4.93
C GLN A 238 -7.23 -13.57 -4.22
N ALA A 239 -6.25 -14.34 -4.67
CA ALA A 239 -5.90 -15.63 -4.07
C ALA A 239 -5.21 -15.48 -2.70
N LEU A 240 -4.69 -14.30 -2.35
CA LEU A 240 -4.11 -14.03 -1.04
C LEU A 240 -5.23 -13.95 0.00
N ASN A 241 -5.19 -14.83 1.00
CA ASN A 241 -6.14 -14.78 2.12
C ASN A 241 -5.72 -13.72 3.14
N LEU A 242 -6.15 -12.48 2.91
CA LEU A 242 -5.86 -11.36 3.82
C LEU A 242 -6.44 -11.59 5.23
N GLY A 243 -7.55 -12.32 5.34
CA GLY A 243 -8.12 -12.69 6.63
C GLY A 243 -7.14 -13.49 7.48
N GLU A 244 -6.51 -14.52 6.91
CA GLU A 244 -5.48 -15.32 7.59
C GLU A 244 -4.22 -14.50 7.88
N VAL A 245 -3.79 -13.67 6.93
CA VAL A 245 -2.62 -12.80 7.10
C VAL A 245 -2.80 -11.89 8.31
N TRP A 246 -3.92 -11.14 8.37
CA TRP A 246 -4.18 -10.23 9.49
C TRP A 246 -4.53 -10.95 10.80
N GLN A 247 -5.17 -12.10 10.74
CA GLN A 247 -5.46 -12.92 11.91
C GLN A 247 -4.19 -13.41 12.61
N SER A 248 -3.12 -13.65 11.86
CA SER A 248 -1.84 -14.10 12.41
C SER A 248 -1.02 -12.98 13.08
N VAL A 249 -1.39 -11.71 12.86
CA VAL A 249 -0.65 -10.54 13.37
C VAL A 249 -0.82 -10.40 14.88
N ARG A 250 0.28 -10.56 15.62
CA ARG A 250 0.34 -10.36 17.07
C ARG A 250 0.84 -8.97 17.48
N ALA A 251 1.53 -8.29 16.57
CA ALA A 251 2.00 -6.92 16.79
C ALA A 251 0.83 -5.93 16.79
N PRO A 252 0.92 -4.81 17.52
CA PRO A 252 -0.08 -3.75 17.49
C PRO A 252 -0.31 -3.20 16.08
N VAL A 253 -1.57 -2.88 15.77
CA VAL A 253 -1.97 -2.34 14.45
C VAL A 253 -2.72 -1.03 14.61
N LEU A 254 -2.28 0.00 13.89
CA LEU A 254 -3.02 1.26 13.72
C LEU A 254 -3.59 1.31 12.30
N VAL A 255 -4.91 1.29 12.20
CA VAL A 255 -5.62 1.44 10.92
C VAL A 255 -6.15 2.87 10.83
N ILE A 256 -5.76 3.60 9.78
CA ILE A 256 -6.17 5.00 9.57
C ILE A 256 -6.93 5.11 8.26
N ARG A 257 -8.06 5.82 8.28
CA ARG A 257 -8.85 6.12 7.10
C ARG A 257 -9.42 7.53 7.16
N GLY A 258 -9.53 8.20 6.03
CA GLY A 258 -10.25 9.45 5.92
C GLY A 258 -11.75 9.24 5.71
N SER A 259 -12.63 10.05 6.33
CA SER A 259 -14.08 9.92 6.12
C SER A 259 -14.50 10.27 4.68
N ALA A 260 -13.71 11.09 3.98
CA ALA A 260 -13.91 11.46 2.57
C ALA A 260 -13.12 10.57 1.58
N ASP A 261 -12.57 9.44 2.04
CA ASP A 261 -11.93 8.47 1.15
C ASP A 261 -12.98 7.77 0.28
N THR A 262 -12.95 8.07 -1.03
CA THR A 262 -13.85 7.50 -2.04
C THR A 262 -13.33 6.20 -2.65
N ILE A 263 -12.08 5.83 -2.40
CA ILE A 263 -11.46 4.61 -2.91
C ILE A 263 -11.66 3.46 -1.92
N MET A 264 -11.16 3.61 -0.70
CA MET A 264 -11.31 2.59 0.34
C MET A 264 -12.50 2.93 1.24
N SER A 265 -13.46 2.01 1.33
CA SER A 265 -14.62 2.23 2.19
C SER A 265 -14.26 2.10 3.67
N ARG A 266 -15.18 2.56 4.51
CA ARG A 266 -15.06 2.33 5.96
C ARG A 266 -14.99 0.84 6.27
N ALA A 267 -15.84 0.03 5.64
CA ALA A 267 -15.87 -1.41 5.84
C ALA A 267 -14.57 -2.10 5.39
N ASP A 268 -13.94 -1.62 4.30
CA ASP A 268 -12.64 -2.13 3.85
C ASP A 268 -11.57 -1.94 4.92
N SER A 269 -11.46 -0.72 5.46
CA SER A 269 -10.41 -0.41 6.43
C SER A 269 -10.70 -1.01 7.82
N GLU A 270 -11.95 -0.94 8.30
CA GLU A 270 -12.33 -1.54 9.59
C GLU A 270 -12.14 -3.05 9.63
N ALA A 271 -12.25 -3.75 8.49
CA ALA A 271 -12.05 -5.20 8.40
C ALA A 271 -10.69 -5.62 8.96
N ILE A 272 -9.61 -4.86 8.70
CA ILE A 272 -8.28 -5.14 9.26
C ILE A 272 -8.33 -5.15 10.79
N ALA A 273 -8.87 -4.08 11.40
CA ALA A 273 -8.93 -3.97 12.85
C ALA A 273 -9.86 -5.02 13.48
N GLN A 274 -10.96 -5.35 12.81
CA GLN A 274 -11.89 -6.40 13.27
C GLN A 274 -11.24 -7.78 13.26
N ILE A 275 -10.55 -8.15 12.17
CA ILE A 275 -9.86 -9.45 12.04
C ILE A 275 -8.78 -9.59 13.11
N VAL A 276 -7.92 -8.57 13.28
CA VAL A 276 -6.85 -8.59 14.29
C VAL A 276 -7.44 -8.68 15.71
N ASN A 277 -8.44 -7.86 16.03
CA ASN A 277 -9.04 -7.86 17.36
C ASN A 277 -9.87 -9.11 17.66
N GLN A 278 -10.40 -9.79 16.65
CA GLN A 278 -11.07 -11.08 16.82
C GLN A 278 -10.07 -12.16 17.30
N ALA A 279 -8.86 -12.15 16.74
CA ALA A 279 -7.81 -13.10 17.12
C ALA A 279 -7.03 -12.65 18.37
N HIS A 280 -6.76 -11.36 18.48
CA HIS A 280 -5.94 -10.75 19.53
C HIS A 280 -6.63 -9.47 20.06
N PRO A 281 -7.56 -9.59 21.02
CA PRO A 281 -8.37 -8.47 21.51
C PRO A 281 -7.53 -7.30 21.99
N GLY A 282 -7.82 -6.09 21.46
CA GLY A 282 -7.14 -4.85 21.82
C GLY A 282 -5.86 -4.55 21.02
N ASN A 283 -5.43 -5.45 20.13
CA ASN A 283 -4.20 -5.25 19.35
C ASN A 283 -4.36 -4.29 18.16
N ALA A 284 -5.57 -4.05 17.69
CA ALA A 284 -5.79 -3.12 16.59
C ALA A 284 -6.68 -1.94 17.00
N ARG A 285 -6.25 -0.74 16.60
CA ARG A 285 -7.01 0.51 16.73
C ARG A 285 -7.40 1.01 15.35
N TYR A 286 -8.69 1.27 15.14
CA TYR A 286 -9.18 1.99 13.96
C TYR A 286 -9.35 3.47 14.28
N LEU A 287 -8.80 4.33 13.41
CA LEU A 287 -8.91 5.78 13.50
C LEU A 287 -9.48 6.33 12.20
N GLN A 288 -10.65 6.97 12.26
CA GLN A 288 -11.19 7.73 11.14
C GLN A 288 -10.87 9.21 11.34
N ILE A 289 -10.31 9.84 10.30
CA ILE A 289 -10.02 11.28 10.27
C ILE A 289 -11.11 11.96 9.44
N ASP A 290 -11.81 12.90 10.05
CA ASP A 290 -12.92 13.56 9.40
C ASP A 290 -12.47 14.45 8.24
N GLY A 291 -13.19 14.37 7.11
CA GLY A 291 -12.89 15.12 5.89
C GLY A 291 -11.62 14.69 5.15
N MET A 292 -10.80 13.78 5.66
CA MET A 292 -9.59 13.35 4.97
C MET A 292 -9.94 12.46 3.77
N THR A 293 -9.33 12.77 2.64
CA THR A 293 -9.46 12.02 1.37
C THR A 293 -8.51 10.82 1.33
N HIS A 294 -8.61 10.00 0.28
CA HIS A 294 -7.64 8.92 0.00
C HIS A 294 -6.21 9.44 -0.16
N GLY A 295 -6.05 10.63 -0.75
CA GLY A 295 -4.76 11.31 -0.90
C GLY A 295 -4.22 11.98 0.37
N LEU A 296 -4.76 11.65 1.55
CA LEU A 296 -4.34 12.18 2.86
C LEU A 296 -4.50 13.71 3.00
N THR A 297 -5.47 14.29 2.28
CA THR A 297 -5.74 15.74 2.29
C THR A 297 -7.08 16.07 2.92
N VAL A 298 -7.16 17.22 3.57
CA VAL A 298 -8.40 17.88 4.01
C VAL A 298 -8.40 19.28 3.38
N ASN A 299 -9.49 19.66 2.69
CA ASN A 299 -9.56 20.91 1.94
C ASN A 299 -8.36 21.13 1.00
N ASP A 300 -7.99 20.11 0.24
CA ASP A 300 -6.87 20.09 -0.72
C ASP A 300 -5.47 20.37 -0.11
N GLN A 301 -5.36 20.30 1.22
CA GLN A 301 -4.09 20.40 1.94
C GLN A 301 -3.78 19.08 2.65
N PHE A 302 -2.52 18.67 2.64
CA PHE A 302 -2.09 17.52 3.42
C PHE A 302 -2.52 17.66 4.89
N TYR A 303 -3.12 16.60 5.45
CA TYR A 303 -3.55 16.62 6.85
C TYR A 303 -2.35 16.50 7.78
N GLY A 304 -1.85 17.66 8.23
CA GLY A 304 -0.59 17.78 8.97
C GLY A 304 -0.52 16.97 10.26
N ASP A 305 -1.66 16.81 10.97
CA ASP A 305 -1.74 16.08 12.24
C ASP A 305 -1.59 14.56 12.07
N LEU A 306 -1.59 14.05 10.82
CA LEU A 306 -1.34 12.65 10.55
C LEU A 306 0.06 12.22 10.99
N ILE A 307 1.06 13.08 10.81
CA ILE A 307 2.45 12.79 11.19
C ILE A 307 2.58 12.60 12.71
N PRO A 308 2.23 13.58 13.56
CA PRO A 308 2.30 13.38 15.01
C PRO A 308 1.40 12.22 15.50
N THR A 309 0.26 11.98 14.85
CA THR A 309 -0.61 10.82 15.18
C THR A 309 0.14 9.50 15.01
N VAL A 310 0.78 9.30 13.87
CA VAL A 310 1.54 8.07 13.58
C VAL A 310 2.79 7.98 14.48
N LEU A 311 3.56 9.06 14.61
CA LEU A 311 4.78 9.06 15.40
C LEU A 311 4.53 8.86 16.90
N ASN A 312 3.48 9.46 17.46
CA ASN A 312 3.12 9.26 18.86
C ASN A 312 2.69 7.82 19.11
N TRP A 313 1.86 7.24 18.22
CA TRP A 313 1.51 5.84 18.32
C TRP A 313 2.75 4.92 18.27
N MET A 314 3.69 5.15 17.35
CA MET A 314 4.93 4.37 17.29
C MET A 314 5.76 4.50 18.58
N LYS A 315 5.85 5.70 19.15
CA LYS A 315 6.54 5.93 20.44
C LYS A 315 5.87 5.19 21.59
N GLU A 316 4.53 5.18 21.65
CA GLU A 316 3.76 4.38 22.62
C GLU A 316 4.13 2.90 22.52
N GLN A 317 4.20 2.35 21.28
CA GLN A 317 4.56 0.96 21.08
C GLN A 317 6.02 0.66 21.48
N LEU A 318 6.95 1.58 21.31
CA LEU A 318 8.33 1.42 21.77
C LEU A 318 8.46 1.47 23.30
N ALA A 319 7.60 2.23 23.98
CA ALA A 319 7.59 2.34 25.44
C ALA A 319 6.90 1.14 26.13
N ALA A 320 5.99 0.45 25.45
CA ALA A 320 5.33 -0.74 25.96
C ALA A 320 6.33 -1.90 26.07
N LYS A 321 6.41 -2.52 27.30
CA LYS A 321 7.33 -3.63 27.60
C LYS A 321 6.83 -4.94 27.01
#